data_5820f1a3658f788ec644d1e122de896c
#
_entry.id   5820f1a3658f788ec644d1e122de896c
#
_cell.length_a   1.000
_cell.length_b   1.000
_cell.length_c   1.000
_cell.angle_alpha   90.00
_cell.angle_beta   90.00
_cell.angle_gamma   90.00
#
_symmetry.space_group_name_H-M   'P 1'
#
loop_
_entity.id
_entity.type
_entity.pdbx_description
1 polymer ?
#
loop_
_entity_poly.entity_id
_entity_poly.type
_entity_poly.pdbx_seq_one_letter_code
_entity_poly.pdbx_strand_id
1 'polypeptide(L)'
;MRPIVKWDPQKEESIKEEYHKYGEAKPDLCRNLGTICSYCEKTFQDDRDLHVEHIQPKKYKDANGNYIYAHLETVWSNFLLSCSTCNGPDNKGNKNVILGKCHLPHLNNTFLSLCYKAGGVVEVNPALNGDSAANAHNLLQLIGLNKGPKDSSLKDKRWLIRSEKWDIAQRYLDKYRNRRTDVDTIIDLAKGYGCWSIWFSVFKGYDEVRKALIEQFPGTAKDCFDAANHYEPINRNPDNLNDPV
;
A
#
# COMPACT_ATOMS: atom_id res chain seq x y z
N MET A 1 -5.40 1.63 0.34
CA MET A 1 -3.94 1.36 0.39
C MET A 1 -3.25 2.59 -0.14
N ARG A 2 -2.16 3.01 0.51
CA ARG A 2 -1.37 4.19 0.12
C ARG A 2 -0.79 3.99 -1.28
N PRO A 3 -1.11 4.85 -2.25
CA PRO A 3 -0.42 4.85 -3.52
C PRO A 3 1.02 5.35 -3.34
N ILE A 4 1.96 4.73 -4.04
CA ILE A 4 3.39 5.01 -3.87
C ILE A 4 4.06 5.33 -5.20
N VAL A 5 5.14 6.12 -5.14
CA VAL A 5 6.07 6.35 -6.25
C VAL A 5 7.37 5.62 -5.94
N LYS A 6 7.77 4.73 -6.81
CA LYS A 6 9.11 4.16 -6.81
C LYS A 6 10.07 5.11 -7.52
N TRP A 7 11.28 5.24 -6.97
CA TRP A 7 12.33 5.99 -7.65
C TRP A 7 12.65 5.39 -9.02
N ASP A 8 12.90 6.27 -9.96
CA ASP A 8 13.25 5.91 -11.32
C ASP A 8 14.78 5.77 -11.42
N PRO A 9 15.31 4.58 -11.75
CA PRO A 9 16.76 4.39 -11.88
C PRO A 9 17.44 5.31 -12.90
N GLN A 10 16.68 5.81 -13.88
CA GLN A 10 17.19 6.75 -14.88
C GLN A 10 17.34 8.19 -14.36
N LYS A 11 16.67 8.51 -13.24
CA LYS A 11 16.68 9.84 -12.63
C LYS A 11 17.40 9.88 -11.28
N GLU A 12 17.52 8.74 -10.62
CA GLU A 12 18.13 8.61 -9.29
C GLU A 12 19.35 7.68 -9.39
N GLU A 13 20.54 8.25 -9.52
CA GLU A 13 21.81 7.53 -9.74
C GLU A 13 22.13 6.49 -8.64
N SER A 14 21.57 6.66 -7.44
CA SER A 14 21.77 5.72 -6.33
C SER A 14 21.01 4.41 -6.48
N ILE A 15 20.07 4.33 -7.44
CA ILE A 15 19.20 3.18 -7.67
C ILE A 15 19.63 2.48 -8.97
N LYS A 16 19.71 1.16 -8.91
CA LYS A 16 20.02 0.33 -10.08
C LYS A 16 18.76 -0.20 -10.73
N GLU A 17 18.75 -0.32 -12.05
CA GLU A 17 17.69 -1.03 -12.77
C GLU A 17 17.70 -2.52 -12.43
N GLU A 18 18.90 -3.09 -12.24
CA GLU A 18 19.12 -4.49 -11.87
C GLU A 18 20.21 -4.60 -10.80
N TYR A 19 19.97 -5.43 -9.79
CA TYR A 19 20.88 -5.73 -8.69
C TYR A 19 21.59 -7.06 -8.91
N HIS A 20 22.76 -7.24 -8.34
CA HIS A 20 23.44 -8.54 -8.39
C HIS A 20 22.66 -9.63 -7.61
N LYS A 21 22.10 -9.23 -6.46
CA LYS A 21 21.18 -10.05 -5.65
C LYS A 21 20.00 -9.18 -5.23
N TYR A 22 18.79 -9.71 -5.33
CA TYR A 22 17.57 -8.95 -5.00
C TYR A 22 17.57 -8.34 -3.58
N GLY A 23 18.24 -8.99 -2.61
CA GLY A 23 18.36 -8.47 -1.25
C GLY A 23 19.12 -7.14 -1.14
N GLU A 24 19.99 -6.84 -2.09
CA GLU A 24 20.74 -5.59 -2.14
C GLU A 24 19.85 -4.36 -2.42
N ALA A 25 18.67 -4.59 -3.00
CA ALA A 25 17.69 -3.52 -3.24
C ALA A 25 16.95 -3.05 -1.96
N LYS A 26 17.06 -3.79 -0.86
CA LYS A 26 16.29 -3.52 0.37
C LYS A 26 16.60 -2.16 0.99
N PRO A 27 17.86 -1.73 1.17
CA PRO A 27 18.16 -0.40 1.67
C PRO A 27 17.57 0.72 0.80
N ASP A 28 17.60 0.55 -0.51
CA ASP A 28 17.09 1.53 -1.47
C ASP A 28 15.56 1.62 -1.40
N LEU A 29 14.88 0.48 -1.31
CA LEU A 29 13.44 0.43 -1.07
C LEU A 29 13.06 1.11 0.24
N CYS A 30 13.82 0.88 1.33
CA CYS A 30 13.56 1.51 2.62
C CYS A 30 13.78 3.03 2.57
N ARG A 31 14.81 3.52 1.87
CA ARG A 31 15.02 4.96 1.68
C ARG A 31 13.87 5.59 0.87
N ASN A 32 13.40 4.91 -0.19
CA ASN A 32 12.34 5.41 -1.05
C ASN A 32 10.96 5.37 -0.39
N LEU A 33 10.59 4.24 0.23
CA LEU A 33 9.22 3.96 0.67
C LEU A 33 9.00 4.07 2.18
N GLY A 34 10.09 4.22 2.94
CA GLY A 34 10.11 4.07 4.40
C GLY A 34 10.09 2.61 4.83
N THR A 35 10.26 2.35 6.13
CA THR A 35 10.15 1.00 6.70
C THR A 35 8.68 0.59 6.87
N ILE A 36 7.93 0.59 5.77
CA ILE A 36 6.47 0.40 5.72
C ILE A 36 6.13 -0.71 4.73
N CYS A 37 5.29 -1.65 5.14
CA CYS A 37 4.77 -2.67 4.22
C CYS A 37 3.89 -2.00 3.14
N SER A 38 4.23 -2.19 1.86
CA SER A 38 3.50 -1.59 0.73
C SER A 38 2.05 -2.07 0.60
N TYR A 39 1.70 -3.18 1.25
CA TYR A 39 0.36 -3.77 1.17
C TYR A 39 -0.53 -3.44 2.38
N CYS A 40 -0.11 -3.77 3.60
CA CYS A 40 -0.93 -3.55 4.79
C CYS A 40 -0.59 -2.28 5.56
N GLU A 41 0.43 -1.55 5.12
CA GLU A 41 0.87 -0.27 5.70
C GLU A 41 1.33 -0.36 7.17
N LYS A 42 1.67 -1.58 7.64
CA LYS A 42 2.31 -1.74 8.93
C LYS A 42 3.69 -1.08 8.88
N THR A 43 3.97 -0.23 9.87
CA THR A 43 5.27 0.41 10.06
C THR A 43 6.17 -0.46 10.94
N PHE A 44 7.46 -0.41 10.69
CA PHE A 44 8.50 -1.11 11.43
C PHE A 44 9.55 -0.13 11.90
N GLN A 45 10.15 -0.39 13.06
CA GLN A 45 11.24 0.46 13.60
C GLN A 45 12.53 0.30 12.78
N ASP A 46 12.73 -0.91 12.24
CA ASP A 46 13.83 -1.23 11.34
C ASP A 46 13.36 -2.15 10.20
N ASP A 47 14.25 -2.51 9.31
CA ASP A 47 13.92 -3.27 8.11
C ASP A 47 13.97 -4.80 8.28
N ARG A 48 14.31 -5.33 9.47
CA ARG A 48 14.54 -6.78 9.68
C ARG A 48 13.32 -7.63 9.33
N ASP A 49 12.13 -7.16 9.68
CA ASP A 49 10.86 -7.85 9.41
C ASP A 49 10.24 -7.52 8.04
N LEU A 50 10.94 -6.71 7.24
CA LEU A 50 10.54 -6.41 5.87
C LEU A 50 11.33 -7.25 4.87
N HIS A 51 10.65 -7.66 3.83
CA HIS A 51 11.20 -8.46 2.73
C HIS A 51 11.15 -7.67 1.43
N VAL A 52 12.15 -7.85 0.57
CA VAL A 52 12.04 -7.48 -0.84
C VAL A 52 11.01 -8.41 -1.47
N GLU A 53 9.87 -7.86 -1.77
CA GLU A 53 8.73 -8.55 -2.37
C GLU A 53 8.85 -8.53 -3.89
N HIS A 54 8.76 -9.70 -4.52
CA HIS A 54 8.66 -9.80 -5.97
C HIS A 54 7.20 -9.68 -6.39
N ILE A 55 6.83 -8.60 -7.04
CA ILE A 55 5.47 -8.34 -7.52
C ILE A 55 5.01 -9.52 -8.38
N GLN A 56 5.77 -9.86 -9.42
CA GLN A 56 5.66 -11.09 -10.19
C GLN A 56 6.63 -12.12 -9.62
N PRO A 57 6.13 -13.20 -8.98
CA PRO A 57 6.97 -14.05 -8.14
C PRO A 57 7.97 -14.86 -8.97
N LYS A 58 9.26 -14.73 -8.68
CA LYS A 58 10.33 -15.47 -9.35
C LYS A 58 10.17 -17.00 -9.34
N LYS A 59 9.40 -17.53 -8.38
CA LYS A 59 9.13 -18.96 -8.24
C LYS A 59 7.77 -19.39 -8.80
N TYR A 60 7.02 -18.49 -9.45
CA TYR A 60 5.78 -18.88 -10.10
C TYR A 60 6.08 -19.72 -11.34
N LYS A 61 5.36 -20.84 -11.44
CA LYS A 61 5.45 -21.77 -12.58
C LYS A 61 4.17 -21.72 -13.40
N ASP A 62 4.31 -21.76 -14.72
CA ASP A 62 3.20 -21.97 -15.64
C ASP A 62 2.70 -23.44 -15.59
N ALA A 63 1.71 -23.75 -16.39
CA ALA A 63 1.14 -25.10 -16.50
C ALA A 63 2.15 -26.15 -16.99
N ASN A 64 3.22 -25.72 -17.67
CA ASN A 64 4.29 -26.58 -18.19
C ASN A 64 5.45 -26.73 -17.18
N GLY A 65 5.37 -26.09 -16.01
CA GLY A 65 6.40 -26.13 -14.97
C GLY A 65 7.54 -25.11 -15.15
N ASN A 66 7.47 -24.19 -16.12
CA ASN A 66 8.50 -23.19 -16.38
C ASN A 66 8.38 -22.00 -15.42
N TYR A 67 9.49 -21.50 -14.93
CA TYR A 67 9.57 -20.27 -14.14
C TYR A 67 9.48 -19.04 -15.04
N ILE A 68 8.28 -18.50 -15.25
CA ILE A 68 8.04 -17.44 -16.25
C ILE A 68 8.56 -16.07 -15.82
N TYR A 69 8.74 -15.82 -14.52
CA TYR A 69 9.22 -14.56 -13.98
C TYR A 69 10.64 -14.61 -13.38
N ALA A 70 11.39 -15.70 -13.64
CA ALA A 70 12.76 -15.84 -13.10
C ALA A 70 13.69 -14.69 -13.55
N HIS A 71 13.50 -14.17 -14.78
CA HIS A 71 14.25 -13.05 -15.33
C HIS A 71 14.01 -11.72 -14.60
N LEU A 72 12.99 -11.63 -13.74
CA LEU A 72 12.67 -10.46 -12.92
C LEU A 72 13.22 -10.57 -11.49
N GLU A 73 14.02 -11.61 -11.19
CA GLU A 73 14.49 -11.87 -9.83
C GLU A 73 15.29 -10.72 -9.23
N THR A 74 16.05 -9.99 -10.04
CA THR A 74 16.96 -8.91 -9.62
C THR A 74 16.54 -7.53 -10.09
N VAL A 75 15.39 -7.43 -10.78
CA VAL A 75 14.94 -6.21 -11.46
C VAL A 75 14.17 -5.28 -10.51
N TRP A 76 14.63 -4.03 -10.38
CA TRP A 76 14.04 -3.02 -9.50
C TRP A 76 12.54 -2.81 -9.71
N SER A 77 12.09 -2.75 -10.98
CA SER A 77 10.67 -2.53 -11.29
C SER A 77 9.75 -3.59 -10.67
N ASN A 78 10.28 -4.82 -10.44
CA ASN A 78 9.55 -5.93 -9.85
C ASN A 78 9.58 -5.98 -8.31
N PHE A 79 10.11 -4.95 -7.63
CA PHE A 79 10.26 -4.97 -6.17
C PHE A 79 9.30 -4.04 -5.44
N LEU A 80 8.82 -4.48 -4.29
CA LEU A 80 8.18 -3.69 -3.24
C LEU A 80 8.74 -4.10 -1.87
N LEU A 81 8.33 -3.41 -0.81
CA LEU A 81 8.55 -3.85 0.57
C LEU A 81 7.31 -4.54 1.10
N SER A 82 7.46 -5.71 1.70
CA SER A 82 6.34 -6.45 2.28
C SER A 82 6.71 -7.09 3.62
N CYS A 83 5.77 -7.09 4.56
CA CYS A 83 5.93 -7.84 5.80
C CYS A 83 5.69 -9.34 5.58
N SER A 84 6.16 -10.17 6.52
CA SER A 84 6.03 -11.63 6.46
C SER A 84 4.58 -12.11 6.28
N THR A 85 3.60 -11.44 6.92
CA THR A 85 2.18 -11.79 6.78
C THR A 85 1.68 -11.56 5.35
N CYS A 86 1.99 -10.38 4.75
CA CYS A 86 1.55 -10.09 3.38
C CYS A 86 2.28 -10.93 2.34
N ASN A 87 3.57 -11.21 2.55
CA ASN A 87 4.40 -12.04 1.67
C ASN A 87 4.22 -13.54 1.91
N GLY A 88 3.49 -13.92 2.95
CA GLY A 88 3.28 -15.32 3.31
C GLY A 88 2.36 -16.07 2.34
N PRO A 89 2.39 -17.43 2.38
CA PRO A 89 1.65 -18.29 1.45
C PRO A 89 0.13 -18.13 1.56
N ASP A 90 -0.38 -17.77 2.74
CA ASP A 90 -1.81 -17.55 2.95
C ASP A 90 -2.33 -16.26 2.31
N ASN A 91 -1.43 -15.37 1.89
CA ASN A 91 -1.73 -14.10 1.26
C ASN A 91 -1.07 -14.04 -0.13
N LYS A 92 -0.19 -13.07 -0.40
CA LYS A 92 0.43 -12.92 -1.72
C LYS A 92 1.29 -14.14 -2.11
N GLY A 93 2.27 -14.50 -1.31
CA GLY A 93 3.14 -15.65 -1.59
C GLY A 93 3.62 -15.72 -3.04
N ASN A 94 3.51 -16.91 -3.64
CA ASN A 94 3.86 -17.14 -5.05
C ASN A 94 2.65 -17.04 -6.01
N LYS A 95 1.56 -16.38 -5.61
CA LYS A 95 0.40 -16.21 -6.49
C LYS A 95 0.77 -15.39 -7.73
N ASN A 96 0.24 -15.79 -8.88
CA ASN A 96 0.47 -15.07 -10.12
C ASN A 96 -0.05 -13.62 -10.03
N VAL A 97 0.71 -12.70 -10.59
CA VAL A 97 0.31 -11.30 -10.77
C VAL A 97 0.45 -10.94 -12.24
N ILE A 98 -0.69 -10.73 -12.88
CA ILE A 98 -0.75 -10.24 -14.26
C ILE A 98 -0.87 -8.72 -14.19
N LEU A 99 0.14 -8.01 -14.68
CA LEU A 99 0.11 -6.55 -14.76
C LEU A 99 -1.07 -6.09 -15.61
N GLY A 100 -1.74 -5.02 -15.18
CA GLY A 100 -2.97 -4.53 -15.82
C GLY A 100 -4.25 -5.32 -15.51
N LYS A 101 -4.15 -6.42 -14.71
CA LYS A 101 -5.30 -7.17 -14.21
C LYS A 101 -5.37 -7.20 -12.67
N CYS A 102 -4.57 -6.37 -12.02
CA CYS A 102 -4.55 -6.21 -10.56
C CYS A 102 -4.03 -4.80 -10.26
N HIS A 103 -4.74 -4.04 -9.46
CA HIS A 103 -4.22 -2.77 -8.97
C HIS A 103 -2.98 -3.01 -8.09
N LEU A 104 -1.97 -2.18 -8.29
CA LEU A 104 -0.71 -2.25 -7.55
C LEU A 104 -0.36 -0.85 -7.04
N PRO A 105 0.16 -0.71 -5.80
CA PRO A 105 0.32 0.60 -5.16
C PRO A 105 1.28 1.54 -5.89
N HIS A 106 2.19 1.01 -6.71
CA HIS A 106 3.15 1.79 -7.50
C HIS A 106 2.67 2.10 -8.93
N LEU A 107 1.55 1.52 -9.37
CA LEU A 107 0.98 1.72 -10.70
C LEU A 107 -0.38 2.43 -10.66
N ASN A 108 -1.13 2.26 -9.59
CA ASN A 108 -2.52 2.69 -9.47
C ASN A 108 -2.72 3.57 -8.23
N ASN A 109 -3.75 4.41 -8.22
CA ASN A 109 -4.21 5.02 -6.98
C ASN A 109 -4.99 4.01 -6.14
N THR A 110 -4.26 3.14 -5.44
CA THR A 110 -4.86 2.09 -4.61
C THR A 110 -5.68 2.61 -3.42
N PHE A 111 -5.63 3.91 -3.11
CA PHE A 111 -6.56 4.51 -2.18
C PHE A 111 -7.97 4.67 -2.78
N LEU A 112 -8.08 4.87 -4.11
CA LEU A 112 -9.36 4.79 -4.83
C LEU A 112 -9.85 3.34 -4.96
N SER A 113 -8.94 2.37 -5.03
CA SER A 113 -9.31 0.96 -5.19
C SER A 113 -10.07 0.41 -3.98
N LEU A 114 -9.70 0.83 -2.77
CA LEU A 114 -10.14 0.23 -1.52
C LEU A 114 -10.74 1.25 -0.55
N CYS A 115 -11.84 0.87 0.10
CA CYS A 115 -12.44 1.61 1.19
C CYS A 115 -12.07 1.01 2.55
N TYR A 116 -11.73 1.87 3.50
CA TYR A 116 -11.41 1.53 4.88
C TYR A 116 -12.55 2.00 5.78
N LYS A 117 -13.02 1.10 6.66
CA LYS A 117 -14.15 1.36 7.57
C LYS A 117 -13.80 0.99 9.01
N ALA A 118 -14.61 1.47 9.94
CA ALA A 118 -14.54 1.07 11.35
C ALA A 118 -14.55 -0.46 11.47
N GLY A 119 -13.98 -0.98 12.57
CA GLY A 119 -13.86 -2.43 12.80
C GLY A 119 -12.78 -3.09 11.94
N GLY A 120 -11.89 -2.31 11.30
CA GLY A 120 -10.77 -2.82 10.51
C GLY A 120 -11.18 -3.42 9.16
N VAL A 121 -12.39 -3.11 8.70
CA VAL A 121 -12.96 -3.59 7.44
C VAL A 121 -12.27 -2.93 6.26
N VAL A 122 -11.92 -3.72 5.25
CA VAL A 122 -11.43 -3.26 3.94
C VAL A 122 -12.26 -3.94 2.86
N GLU A 123 -12.78 -3.15 1.97
CA GLU A 123 -13.59 -3.64 0.85
C GLU A 123 -13.20 -2.90 -0.46
N VAL A 124 -13.60 -3.44 -1.58
CA VAL A 124 -13.48 -2.73 -2.87
C VAL A 124 -14.35 -1.47 -2.82
N ASN A 125 -13.83 -0.38 -3.35
CA ASN A 125 -14.61 0.86 -3.43
C ASN A 125 -15.85 0.65 -4.31
N PRO A 126 -17.07 0.82 -3.76
CA PRO A 126 -18.31 0.56 -4.46
C PRO A 126 -18.59 1.54 -5.62
N ALA A 127 -17.84 2.64 -5.72
CA ALA A 127 -17.94 3.56 -6.85
C ALA A 127 -17.22 3.05 -8.11
N LEU A 128 -16.38 2.02 -8.01
CA LEU A 128 -15.71 1.43 -9.16
C LEU A 128 -16.63 0.48 -9.92
N ASN A 129 -16.41 0.39 -11.22
CA ASN A 129 -17.11 -0.53 -12.11
C ASN A 129 -16.14 -1.14 -13.15
N GLY A 130 -16.63 -2.08 -13.97
CA GLY A 130 -15.87 -2.68 -15.06
C GLY A 130 -14.51 -3.23 -14.62
N ASP A 131 -13.48 -2.96 -15.42
CA ASP A 131 -12.10 -3.43 -15.17
C ASP A 131 -11.52 -2.86 -13.89
N SER A 132 -11.79 -1.60 -13.54
CA SER A 132 -11.31 -1.01 -12.28
C SER A 132 -11.83 -1.76 -11.05
N ALA A 133 -13.12 -2.13 -11.03
CA ALA A 133 -13.68 -2.92 -9.93
C ALA A 133 -13.06 -4.33 -9.88
N ALA A 134 -12.90 -4.98 -11.03
CA ALA A 134 -12.28 -6.30 -11.13
C ALA A 134 -10.82 -6.28 -10.65
N ASN A 135 -10.04 -5.29 -11.08
CA ASN A 135 -8.62 -5.14 -10.72
C ASN A 135 -8.44 -4.79 -9.24
N ALA A 136 -9.33 -3.96 -8.66
CA ALA A 136 -9.37 -3.70 -7.23
C ALA A 136 -9.73 -4.96 -6.42
N HIS A 137 -10.68 -5.78 -6.91
CA HIS A 137 -11.02 -7.06 -6.30
C HIS A 137 -9.83 -8.02 -6.34
N ASN A 138 -9.13 -8.10 -7.46
CA ASN A 138 -7.93 -8.95 -7.60
C ASN A 138 -6.83 -8.53 -6.61
N LEU A 139 -6.59 -7.22 -6.42
CA LEU A 139 -5.68 -6.73 -5.37
C LEU A 139 -6.13 -7.20 -3.99
N LEU A 140 -7.40 -7.00 -3.64
CA LEU A 140 -7.93 -7.35 -2.33
C LEU A 140 -7.79 -8.85 -2.03
N GLN A 141 -8.09 -9.70 -3.02
CA GLN A 141 -7.92 -11.16 -2.92
C GLN A 141 -6.45 -11.59 -2.88
N LEU A 142 -5.58 -10.93 -3.66
CA LEU A 142 -4.16 -11.22 -3.72
C LEU A 142 -3.51 -11.14 -2.33
N ILE A 143 -3.80 -10.06 -1.61
CA ILE A 143 -3.18 -9.75 -0.32
C ILE A 143 -4.06 -10.10 0.88
N GLY A 144 -5.31 -10.51 0.68
CA GLY A 144 -6.23 -10.97 1.72
C GLY A 144 -6.51 -9.91 2.81
N LEU A 145 -6.63 -8.62 2.43
CA LEU A 145 -6.96 -7.56 3.42
C LEU A 145 -8.42 -7.57 3.87
N ASN A 146 -9.30 -8.26 3.16
CA ASN A 146 -10.71 -8.44 3.52
C ASN A 146 -10.95 -9.52 4.57
N LYS A 147 -9.91 -10.25 4.99
CA LYS A 147 -10.03 -11.23 6.07
C LYS A 147 -10.40 -10.53 7.38
N GLY A 148 -11.37 -11.08 8.07
CA GLY A 148 -11.94 -10.56 9.32
C GLY A 148 -12.05 -11.63 10.41
N PRO A 149 -12.78 -11.34 11.50
CA PRO A 149 -12.91 -12.24 12.68
C PRO A 149 -13.51 -13.61 12.35
N LYS A 150 -14.29 -13.69 11.27
CA LYS A 150 -14.96 -14.93 10.83
C LYS A 150 -14.06 -15.83 9.98
N ASP A 151 -12.94 -15.31 9.51
CA ASP A 151 -12.00 -16.10 8.73
C ASP A 151 -11.22 -17.01 9.66
N SER A 152 -11.22 -18.28 9.39
CA SER A 152 -10.73 -19.36 10.27
C SER A 152 -9.23 -19.31 10.58
N SER A 153 -8.47 -18.49 9.91
CA SER A 153 -7.07 -18.23 10.19
C SER A 153 -6.91 -17.21 11.30
N LEU A 154 -7.00 -17.65 12.54
CA LEU A 154 -6.70 -16.85 13.74
C LEU A 154 -5.29 -16.24 13.77
N LYS A 155 -4.45 -16.56 12.78
CA LYS A 155 -3.07 -16.07 12.64
C LYS A 155 -3.02 -14.69 11.99
N ASP A 156 -3.96 -14.34 11.10
CA ASP A 156 -3.99 -13.04 10.42
C ASP A 156 -4.80 -12.02 11.23
N LYS A 157 -4.11 -11.26 12.06
CA LYS A 157 -4.71 -10.23 12.92
C LYS A 157 -4.67 -8.82 12.30
N ARG A 158 -4.40 -8.68 11.00
CA ARG A 158 -4.32 -7.36 10.36
C ARG A 158 -5.63 -6.56 10.48
N TRP A 159 -6.78 -7.24 10.47
CA TRP A 159 -8.08 -6.59 10.68
C TRP A 159 -8.20 -5.99 12.10
N LEU A 160 -7.73 -6.69 13.13
CA LEU A 160 -7.75 -6.21 14.53
C LEU A 160 -6.84 -4.99 14.68
N ILE A 161 -5.62 -5.06 14.12
CA ILE A 161 -4.69 -3.93 14.11
C ILE A 161 -5.35 -2.71 13.46
N ARG A 162 -6.01 -2.89 12.31
CA ARG A 162 -6.70 -1.79 11.63
C ARG A 162 -7.86 -1.24 12.46
N SER A 163 -8.63 -2.09 13.15
CA SER A 163 -9.70 -1.66 14.04
C SER A 163 -9.18 -0.77 15.17
N GLU A 164 -8.11 -1.21 15.82
CA GLU A 164 -7.47 -0.42 16.89
C GLU A 164 -6.95 0.93 16.38
N LYS A 165 -6.35 0.96 15.17
CA LYS A 165 -5.82 2.21 14.58
C LYS A 165 -6.95 3.13 14.15
N TRP A 166 -8.08 2.59 13.70
CA TRP A 166 -9.28 3.38 13.43
C TRP A 166 -9.76 4.10 14.68
N ASP A 167 -9.89 3.39 15.79
CA ASP A 167 -10.37 3.95 17.06
C ASP A 167 -9.38 5.00 17.61
N ILE A 168 -8.08 4.77 17.45
CA ILE A 168 -7.06 5.76 17.80
C ILE A 168 -7.21 7.02 16.93
N ALA A 169 -7.29 6.85 15.60
CA ALA A 169 -7.42 7.98 14.68
C ALA A 169 -8.69 8.81 14.96
N GLN A 170 -9.83 8.16 15.23
CA GLN A 170 -11.08 8.83 15.62
C GLN A 170 -10.91 9.64 16.92
N ARG A 171 -10.27 9.07 17.92
CA ARG A 171 -9.99 9.78 19.19
C ARG A 171 -9.14 11.02 18.98
N TYR A 172 -8.15 10.95 18.06
CA TYR A 172 -7.30 12.10 17.76
C TYR A 172 -7.98 13.10 16.84
N LEU A 173 -8.91 12.69 15.98
CA LEU A 173 -9.79 13.59 15.25
C LEU A 173 -10.66 14.42 16.23
N ASP A 174 -11.23 13.79 17.27
CA ASP A 174 -12.00 14.49 18.28
C ASP A 174 -11.14 15.47 19.10
N LYS A 175 -9.90 15.09 19.44
CA LYS A 175 -8.96 16.00 20.10
C LYS A 175 -8.60 17.18 19.18
N TYR A 176 -8.36 16.94 17.89
CA TYR A 176 -8.01 17.95 16.92
C TYR A 176 -9.15 18.96 16.73
N ARG A 177 -10.40 18.49 16.60
CA ARG A 177 -11.60 19.33 16.55
C ARG A 177 -11.72 20.23 17.76
N ASN A 178 -11.35 19.72 18.93
CA ASN A 178 -11.40 20.46 20.20
C ASN A 178 -10.09 21.20 20.53
N ARG A 179 -9.18 21.36 19.58
CA ARG A 179 -7.87 22.04 19.73
C ARG A 179 -7.01 21.48 20.88
N ARG A 180 -7.09 20.18 21.12
CA ARG A 180 -6.32 19.46 22.16
C ARG A 180 -5.15 18.67 21.62
N THR A 181 -4.88 18.77 20.34
CA THR A 181 -3.73 18.19 19.63
C THR A 181 -3.49 18.99 18.35
N ASP A 182 -2.33 18.84 17.75
CA ASP A 182 -1.89 19.49 16.53
C ASP A 182 -1.60 18.47 15.41
N VAL A 183 -1.27 18.98 14.22
CA VAL A 183 -0.95 18.17 13.04
C VAL A 183 0.28 17.33 13.28
N ASP A 184 1.34 17.87 13.87
CA ASP A 184 2.62 17.17 14.06
C ASP A 184 2.44 15.95 14.96
N THR A 185 1.71 16.11 16.07
CA THR A 185 1.36 14.99 16.96
C THR A 185 0.59 13.89 16.22
N ILE A 186 -0.38 14.26 15.36
CA ILE A 186 -1.16 13.30 14.57
C ILE A 186 -0.25 12.54 13.60
N ILE A 187 0.67 13.23 12.93
CA ILE A 187 1.58 12.61 11.98
C ILE A 187 2.59 11.69 12.67
N ASP A 188 3.13 12.08 13.82
CA ASP A 188 4.03 11.23 14.60
C ASP A 188 3.34 9.94 15.03
N LEU A 189 2.08 10.04 15.46
CA LEU A 189 1.26 8.86 15.78
C LEU A 189 0.99 8.00 14.54
N ALA A 190 0.64 8.62 13.42
CA ALA A 190 0.41 7.89 12.16
C ALA A 190 1.67 7.15 11.70
N LYS A 191 2.84 7.77 11.80
CA LYS A 191 4.14 7.14 11.51
C LYS A 191 4.43 5.99 12.48
N GLY A 192 4.21 6.18 13.77
CA GLY A 192 4.46 5.16 14.79
C GLY A 192 3.50 3.98 14.72
N TYR A 193 2.24 4.22 14.47
CA TYR A 193 1.19 3.18 14.43
C TYR A 193 1.00 2.54 13.06
N GLY A 194 1.40 3.20 11.97
CA GLY A 194 1.14 2.75 10.61
C GLY A 194 -0.32 2.88 10.19
N CYS A 195 -0.72 2.12 9.17
CA CYS A 195 -2.06 2.14 8.58
C CYS A 195 -2.45 3.53 8.04
N TRP A 196 -1.58 4.09 7.21
CA TRP A 196 -1.74 5.42 6.60
C TRP A 196 -3.14 5.66 6.03
N SER A 197 -3.70 4.69 5.31
CA SER A 197 -5.03 4.80 4.70
C SER A 197 -6.15 4.99 5.72
N ILE A 198 -5.99 4.51 6.94
CA ILE A 198 -6.95 4.73 8.03
C ILE A 198 -6.92 6.19 8.47
N TRP A 199 -5.74 6.73 8.75
CA TRP A 199 -5.57 8.13 9.11
C TRP A 199 -6.10 9.05 8.02
N PHE A 200 -5.75 8.78 6.76
CA PHE A 200 -6.21 9.57 5.62
C PHE A 200 -7.73 9.52 5.45
N SER A 201 -8.36 8.37 5.73
CA SER A 201 -9.83 8.21 5.68
C SER A 201 -10.52 8.95 6.82
N VAL A 202 -10.03 8.80 8.05
CA VAL A 202 -10.61 9.41 9.24
C VAL A 202 -10.51 10.94 9.20
N PHE A 203 -9.40 11.48 8.70
CA PHE A 203 -9.19 12.93 8.58
C PHE A 203 -9.70 13.51 7.24
N LYS A 204 -10.76 12.90 6.67
CA LYS A 204 -11.44 13.47 5.50
C LYS A 204 -11.97 14.87 5.81
N GLY A 205 -11.62 15.85 4.93
CA GLY A 205 -11.99 17.27 5.08
C GLY A 205 -11.10 18.06 6.04
N TYR A 206 -9.97 17.48 6.50
CA TYR A 206 -8.96 18.17 7.31
C TYR A 206 -7.67 18.32 6.51
N ASP A 207 -7.61 19.35 5.68
CA ASP A 207 -6.60 19.53 4.63
C ASP A 207 -5.18 19.56 5.16
N GLU A 208 -4.93 20.24 6.29
CA GLU A 208 -3.60 20.32 6.90
C GLU A 208 -3.08 18.94 7.28
N VAL A 209 -3.93 18.07 7.86
CA VAL A 209 -3.57 16.71 8.24
C VAL A 209 -3.38 15.83 7.01
N ARG A 210 -4.29 15.90 6.02
CA ARG A 210 -4.17 15.14 4.78
C ARG A 210 -2.92 15.54 3.99
N LYS A 211 -2.63 16.83 3.88
CA LYS A 211 -1.40 17.34 3.28
C LYS A 211 -0.17 16.74 3.96
N ALA A 212 -0.11 16.84 5.28
CA ALA A 212 1.02 16.34 6.05
C ALA A 212 1.19 14.81 5.93
N LEU A 213 0.09 14.04 5.89
CA LEU A 213 0.12 12.60 5.61
C LEU A 213 0.70 12.27 4.23
N ILE A 214 0.39 13.07 3.21
CA ILE A 214 0.92 12.89 1.86
C ILE A 214 2.40 13.26 1.80
N GLU A 215 2.79 14.38 2.41
CA GLU A 215 4.14 14.93 2.29
C GLU A 215 5.17 14.23 3.18
N GLN A 216 4.78 13.78 4.36
CA GLN A 216 5.70 13.28 5.37
C GLN A 216 5.85 11.74 5.38
N PHE A 217 5.06 11.01 4.60
CA PHE A 217 5.27 9.58 4.42
C PHE A 217 6.09 9.32 3.16
N PRO A 218 7.32 8.76 3.28
CA PRO A 218 8.21 8.56 2.15
C PRO A 218 7.56 7.78 1.01
N GLY A 219 7.80 8.22 -0.21
CA GLY A 219 7.31 7.54 -1.42
C GLY A 219 5.79 7.60 -1.62
N THR A 220 5.04 8.44 -0.92
CA THR A 220 3.61 8.65 -1.25
C THR A 220 3.48 9.31 -2.61
N ALA A 221 2.61 8.79 -3.47
CA ALA A 221 2.29 9.36 -4.78
C ALA A 221 1.42 10.61 -4.61
N LYS A 222 2.05 11.78 -4.60
CA LYS A 222 1.37 13.08 -4.35
C LYS A 222 0.40 13.43 -5.45
N ASP A 223 0.69 13.06 -6.68
CA ASP A 223 -0.11 13.21 -7.88
C ASP A 223 -1.44 12.42 -7.88
N CYS A 224 -1.59 11.52 -6.93
CA CYS A 224 -2.84 10.80 -6.70
C CYS A 224 -3.90 11.58 -5.91
N PHE A 225 -3.63 12.85 -5.53
CA PHE A 225 -4.50 13.65 -4.67
C PHE A 225 -4.62 15.08 -5.17
N ASP A 226 -5.85 15.59 -5.24
CA ASP A 226 -6.14 16.94 -5.69
C ASP A 226 -6.02 17.94 -4.53
N ALA A 227 -4.91 18.69 -4.49
CA ALA A 227 -4.67 19.69 -3.47
C ALA A 227 -5.69 20.87 -3.50
N ALA A 228 -6.30 21.15 -4.66
CA ALA A 228 -7.32 22.19 -4.80
C ALA A 228 -8.70 21.74 -4.31
N ASN A 229 -8.89 20.42 -4.17
CA ASN A 229 -10.13 19.82 -3.72
C ASN A 229 -9.91 18.94 -2.46
N HIS A 230 -9.45 19.55 -1.37
CA HIS A 230 -9.33 18.91 -0.05
C HIS A 230 -8.49 17.61 -0.04
N TYR A 231 -7.51 17.50 -0.95
CA TYR A 231 -6.71 16.28 -1.13
C TYR A 231 -7.59 15.05 -1.37
N GLU A 232 -8.74 15.22 -2.06
CA GLU A 232 -9.53 14.07 -2.48
C GLU A 232 -8.72 13.24 -3.50
N PRO A 233 -8.82 11.89 -3.42
CA PRO A 233 -8.09 11.03 -4.33
C PRO A 233 -8.60 11.16 -5.76
N ILE A 234 -7.68 11.22 -6.72
CA ILE A 234 -7.96 11.32 -8.15
C ILE A 234 -7.36 10.13 -8.92
N ASN A 235 -7.83 9.93 -10.13
CA ASN A 235 -7.33 8.88 -11.01
C ASN A 235 -5.84 9.09 -11.33
N ARG A 236 -5.05 8.02 -11.26
CA ARG A 236 -3.62 8.05 -11.56
C ARG A 236 -3.35 7.87 -13.04
N ASN A 237 -4.20 7.13 -13.74
CA ASN A 237 -4.06 6.77 -15.15
C ASN A 237 -5.28 7.28 -15.96
N PRO A 238 -5.55 8.59 -15.99
CA PRO A 238 -6.78 9.15 -16.55
C PRO A 238 -6.97 8.82 -18.04
N ASP A 239 -5.89 8.57 -18.78
CA ASP A 239 -5.92 8.22 -20.19
C ASP A 239 -6.31 6.75 -20.44
N ASN A 240 -6.27 5.90 -19.43
CA ASN A 240 -6.75 4.52 -19.51
C ASN A 240 -8.26 4.48 -19.22
N LEU A 241 -9.07 4.61 -20.25
CA LEU A 241 -10.54 4.69 -20.14
C LEU A 241 -11.18 3.45 -19.49
N ASN A 242 -10.55 2.28 -19.55
CA ASN A 242 -11.07 1.05 -18.97
C ASN A 242 -10.70 0.92 -17.48
N ASP A 243 -9.57 1.48 -17.09
CA ASP A 243 -9.05 1.41 -15.71
C ASP A 243 -8.21 2.66 -15.38
N PRO A 244 -8.85 3.80 -15.09
CA PRO A 244 -8.17 5.07 -14.85
C PRO A 244 -7.52 5.15 -13.45
N VAL A 245 -7.79 4.21 -12.55
CA VAL A 245 -7.31 4.18 -11.15
C VAL A 245 -5.75 4.04 -11.07
#